data_e5332d2ecbe89b89722645b7128cafa6
#
_entry.id   e5332d2ecbe89b89722645b7128cafa6
#
_cell.length_a   1.000
_cell.length_b   1.000
_cell.length_c   1.000
_cell.angle_alpha   90.00
_cell.angle_beta   90.00
_cell.angle_gamma   90.00
#
_symmetry.space_group_name_H-M   'P 1'
#
loop_
_entity.id
_entity.type
_entity.pdbx_description
1 polymer ?
#
loop_
_entity_poly.entity_id
_entity_poly.type
_entity_poly.pdbx_seq_one_letter_code
_entity_poly.pdbx_strand_id
1 'polypeptide(L)'
;MADTLPSVMVTVYGQPKKKKTSDLLAAFPNGLFVGVPSALTLVAQNELGYTPAVHPDPPQTLVQLVQLLETFAYNPGTAEPYGAIIIDDASHLCKRSMLEWEQQAGRNKFLPYQMLNKHLLHISGLARHLGVHMAMTFHERAPGTNADGLLCPGGPEVPSRNQVQTIPSWCDLNVRAMVDATYPDPWFPGVYYCDPTDPEWITGDRLGVCSRKTPGNIREILRASNSGYNLSRIGGLEWQDDVAEQIAQEMAAGSSAKQAVTKV
;
A
#
# COMPACT_ATOMS: atom_id res chain seq x y z
N MET A 1 -13.78 -24.38 11.80
CA MET A 1 -12.68 -23.50 11.46
C MET A 1 -13.34 -22.22 10.97
N ALA A 2 -13.15 -21.10 11.65
CA ALA A 2 -13.62 -19.83 11.13
C ALA A 2 -12.84 -19.57 9.83
N ASP A 3 -13.56 -19.39 8.71
CA ASP A 3 -12.96 -18.99 7.45
C ASP A 3 -12.27 -17.65 7.66
N THR A 4 -10.98 -17.69 7.93
CA THR A 4 -10.15 -16.50 7.97
C THR A 4 -10.03 -16.00 6.54
N LEU A 5 -10.76 -14.92 6.25
CA LEU A 5 -10.68 -14.25 4.97
C LEU A 5 -9.24 -13.80 4.68
N PRO A 6 -8.78 -13.93 3.45
CA PRO A 6 -7.39 -13.60 3.10
C PRO A 6 -7.08 -12.13 3.41
N SER A 7 -5.90 -11.89 3.94
CA SER A 7 -5.39 -10.54 4.13
C SER A 7 -5.11 -9.88 2.77
N VAL A 8 -5.45 -8.59 2.64
CA VAL A 8 -5.15 -7.80 1.45
C VAL A 8 -3.76 -7.18 1.58
N MET A 9 -2.99 -7.24 0.52
CA MET A 9 -1.72 -6.55 0.41
C MET A 9 -1.84 -5.37 -0.56
N VAL A 10 -1.68 -4.16 -0.04
CA VAL A 10 -1.80 -2.91 -0.79
C VAL A 10 -0.44 -2.22 -0.92
N THR A 11 -0.12 -1.79 -2.11
CA THR A 11 1.04 -0.93 -2.37
C THR A 11 0.61 0.36 -3.03
N VAL A 12 0.99 1.48 -2.44
CA VAL A 12 0.77 2.81 -3.00
C VAL A 12 2.12 3.46 -3.25
N TYR A 13 2.40 3.82 -4.50
CA TYR A 13 3.62 4.56 -4.83
C TYR A 13 3.30 5.88 -5.52
N GLY A 14 4.24 6.81 -5.51
CA GLY A 14 4.09 8.13 -6.12
C GLY A 14 5.08 9.13 -5.56
N GLN A 15 5.09 10.32 -6.14
CA GLN A 15 5.95 11.40 -5.69
C GLN A 15 5.72 11.76 -4.22
N PRO A 16 6.69 12.38 -3.53
CA PRO A 16 6.50 12.92 -2.19
C PRO A 16 5.30 13.87 -2.12
N LYS A 17 4.67 13.94 -0.94
CA LYS A 17 3.55 14.86 -0.65
C LYS A 17 2.28 14.61 -1.49
N LYS A 18 2.08 13.40 -1.99
CA LYS A 18 0.85 12.96 -2.67
C LYS A 18 -0.13 12.24 -1.73
N LYS A 19 -0.06 12.52 -0.42
CA LYS A 19 -0.99 12.03 0.62
C LYS A 19 -1.14 10.50 0.72
N LYS A 20 -0.17 9.72 0.23
CA LYS A 20 -0.18 8.25 0.29
C LYS A 20 -0.40 7.73 1.71
N THR A 21 0.37 8.26 2.65
CA THR A 21 0.30 7.89 4.08
C THR A 21 -1.04 8.24 4.68
N SER A 22 -1.54 9.47 4.41
CA SER A 22 -2.83 9.94 4.92
C SER A 22 -3.98 9.05 4.45
N ASP A 23 -3.97 8.65 3.19
CA ASP A 23 -5.02 7.81 2.61
C ASP A 23 -4.97 6.39 3.18
N LEU A 24 -3.78 5.79 3.31
CA LEU A 24 -3.67 4.47 3.96
C LEU A 24 -4.12 4.50 5.41
N LEU A 25 -3.80 5.54 6.15
CA LEU A 25 -4.26 5.69 7.53
C LEU A 25 -5.79 5.87 7.58
N ALA A 26 -6.36 6.65 6.69
CA ALA A 26 -7.82 6.79 6.58
C ALA A 26 -8.51 5.47 6.18
N ALA A 27 -7.85 4.68 5.32
CA ALA A 27 -8.36 3.37 4.91
C ALA A 27 -8.31 2.33 6.04
N PHE A 28 -7.30 2.41 6.92
CA PHE A 28 -7.05 1.46 7.99
C PHE A 28 -6.95 2.14 9.36
N PRO A 29 -8.04 2.69 9.90
CA PRO A 29 -8.01 3.47 11.15
C PRO A 29 -7.53 2.67 12.37
N ASN A 30 -7.70 1.35 12.37
CA ASN A 30 -7.15 0.45 13.41
C ASN A 30 -5.80 -0.16 12.97
N GLY A 31 -5.11 0.43 11.99
CA GLY A 31 -3.81 -0.02 11.54
C GLY A 31 -2.69 0.36 12.51
N LEU A 32 -1.69 -0.53 12.63
CA LEU A 32 -0.43 -0.20 13.27
C LEU A 32 0.47 0.49 12.24
N PHE A 33 0.83 1.73 12.51
CA PHE A 33 1.78 2.45 11.69
C PHE A 33 3.22 2.08 12.06
N VAL A 34 3.97 1.66 11.07
CA VAL A 34 5.38 1.26 11.14
C VAL A 34 6.19 2.20 10.26
N GLY A 35 6.62 3.31 10.83
CA GLY A 35 7.33 4.37 10.11
C GLY A 35 7.78 5.49 11.04
N VAL A 36 8.28 6.58 10.47
CA VAL A 36 8.83 7.70 11.24
C VAL A 36 7.71 8.50 11.92
N PRO A 37 7.63 8.54 13.25
CA PRO A 37 6.52 9.17 13.98
C PRO A 37 6.31 10.66 13.65
N SER A 38 7.37 11.40 13.33
CA SER A 38 7.26 12.83 13.00
C SER A 38 6.43 13.10 11.75
N ALA A 39 6.36 12.16 10.82
CA ALA A 39 5.50 12.29 9.64
C ALA A 39 4.01 12.21 9.98
N LEU A 40 3.67 11.53 11.08
CA LEU A 40 2.29 11.30 11.50
C LEU A 40 1.66 12.46 12.26
N THR A 41 2.45 13.20 13.03
CA THR A 41 1.89 14.20 13.95
C THR A 41 1.07 15.26 13.20
N LEU A 42 1.55 15.70 12.04
CA LEU A 42 0.85 16.69 11.23
C LEU A 42 -0.37 16.08 10.50
N VAL A 43 -0.24 14.85 9.99
CA VAL A 43 -1.31 14.15 9.29
C VAL A 43 -2.45 13.82 10.24
N ALA A 44 -2.14 13.25 11.40
CA ALA A 44 -3.13 12.87 12.40
C ALA A 44 -3.90 14.08 12.92
N GLN A 45 -3.21 15.18 13.22
CA GLN A 45 -3.82 16.38 13.79
C GLN A 45 -4.71 17.13 12.80
N ASN A 46 -4.32 17.17 11.53
CA ASN A 46 -4.97 18.03 10.53
C ASN A 46 -5.94 17.30 9.60
N GLU A 47 -5.77 16.00 9.38
CA GLU A 47 -6.49 15.28 8.33
C GLU A 47 -7.34 14.11 8.83
N LEU A 48 -6.95 13.41 9.89
CA LEU A 48 -7.61 12.16 10.28
C LEU A 48 -8.64 12.29 11.41
N GLY A 49 -8.52 13.29 12.26
CA GLY A 49 -9.38 13.45 13.45
C GLY A 49 -9.18 12.38 14.53
N TYR A 50 -8.17 11.50 14.40
CA TYR A 50 -7.80 10.48 15.39
C TYR A 50 -6.28 10.30 15.44
N THR A 51 -5.77 9.68 16.51
CA THR A 51 -4.34 9.38 16.66
C THR A 51 -4.09 7.92 16.25
N PRO A 52 -3.33 7.65 15.17
CA PRO A 52 -2.99 6.29 14.77
C PRO A 52 -2.15 5.57 15.84
N ALA A 53 -2.30 4.25 15.94
CA ALA A 53 -1.36 3.43 16.69
C ALA A 53 -0.01 3.41 15.97
N VAL A 54 1.07 3.70 16.70
CA VAL A 54 2.44 3.80 16.15
C VAL A 54 3.31 2.74 16.81
N HIS A 55 4.09 2.03 16.00
CA HIS A 55 5.10 1.12 16.55
C HIS A 55 6.16 1.93 17.29
N PRO A 56 6.46 1.61 18.57
CA PRO A 56 7.34 2.43 19.41
C PRO A 56 8.79 2.46 18.91
N ASP A 57 9.24 1.39 18.28
CA ASP A 57 10.59 1.25 17.71
C ASP A 57 10.47 0.80 16.23
N PRO A 58 10.23 1.74 15.30
CA PRO A 58 10.02 1.38 13.91
C PRO A 58 11.32 0.87 13.26
N PRO A 59 11.24 -0.20 12.45
CA PRO A 59 12.38 -0.75 11.75
C PRO A 59 13.06 0.30 10.88
N GLN A 60 14.37 0.25 10.84
CA GLN A 60 15.20 1.15 10.04
C GLN A 60 15.76 0.45 8.79
N THR A 61 15.66 -0.87 8.73
CA THR A 61 16.16 -1.71 7.64
C THR A 61 15.15 -2.81 7.31
N LEU A 62 15.31 -3.44 6.15
CA LEU A 62 14.49 -4.60 5.76
C LEU A 62 14.73 -5.81 6.68
N VAL A 63 15.93 -5.95 7.24
CA VAL A 63 16.22 -7.01 8.21
C VAL A 63 15.36 -6.85 9.45
N GLN A 64 15.31 -5.65 10.01
CA GLN A 64 14.49 -5.34 11.18
C GLN A 64 12.99 -5.44 10.87
N LEU A 65 12.57 -5.01 9.66
CA LEU A 65 11.19 -5.18 9.22
C LEU A 65 10.79 -6.65 9.12
N VAL A 66 11.66 -7.50 8.56
CA VAL A 66 11.41 -8.96 8.52
C VAL A 66 11.26 -9.52 9.93
N GLN A 67 12.15 -9.18 10.86
CA GLN A 67 12.09 -9.63 12.26
C GLN A 67 10.77 -9.21 12.94
N LEU A 68 10.32 -7.98 12.69
CA LEU A 68 9.05 -7.49 13.18
C LEU A 68 7.87 -8.30 12.61
N LEU A 69 7.85 -8.50 11.30
CA LEU A 69 6.78 -9.25 10.63
C LEU A 69 6.79 -10.74 11.03
N GLU A 70 7.95 -11.34 11.23
CA GLU A 70 8.08 -12.69 11.79
C GLU A 70 7.47 -12.77 13.20
N THR A 71 7.74 -11.76 14.05
CA THR A 71 7.14 -11.69 15.37
C THR A 71 5.62 -11.68 15.30
N PHE A 72 5.03 -10.92 14.38
CA PHE A 72 3.59 -10.89 14.19
C PHE A 72 3.04 -12.19 13.58
N ALA A 73 3.73 -12.77 12.61
CA ALA A 73 3.29 -13.99 11.92
C ALA A 73 3.32 -15.23 12.84
N TYR A 74 4.35 -15.33 13.70
CA TYR A 74 4.52 -16.49 14.59
C TYR A 74 3.91 -16.30 15.98
N ASN A 75 3.52 -15.06 16.34
CA ASN A 75 2.80 -14.76 17.56
C ASN A 75 1.49 -14.02 17.21
N PRO A 76 0.47 -14.71 16.72
CA PRO A 76 -0.73 -14.08 16.15
C PRO A 76 -1.44 -13.12 17.11
N GLY A 77 -1.40 -13.37 18.43
CA GLY A 77 -1.95 -12.46 19.43
C GLY A 77 -1.32 -11.05 19.46
N THR A 78 -0.14 -10.85 18.87
CA THR A 78 0.52 -9.54 18.80
C THR A 78 0.00 -8.67 17.66
N ALA A 79 -0.47 -9.27 16.57
CA ALA A 79 -1.04 -8.56 15.43
C ALA A 79 -2.57 -8.40 15.54
N GLU A 80 -3.26 -9.28 16.27
CA GLU A 80 -4.73 -9.29 16.40
C GLU A 80 -5.37 -7.95 16.80
N PRO A 81 -4.76 -7.10 17.65
CA PRO A 81 -5.33 -5.79 17.98
C PRO A 81 -5.43 -4.85 16.79
N TYR A 82 -4.70 -5.14 15.70
CA TYR A 82 -4.61 -4.25 14.55
C TYR A 82 -5.34 -4.86 13.34
N GLY A 83 -6.06 -4.01 12.60
CA GLY A 83 -6.70 -4.41 11.34
C GLY A 83 -5.72 -4.47 10.17
N ALA A 84 -4.61 -3.73 10.26
CA ALA A 84 -3.59 -3.66 9.24
C ALA A 84 -2.21 -3.31 9.82
N ILE A 85 -1.15 -3.65 9.09
CA ILE A 85 0.21 -3.14 9.30
C ILE A 85 0.52 -2.17 8.16
N ILE A 86 0.81 -0.90 8.48
CA ILE A 86 1.08 0.16 7.50
C ILE A 86 2.54 0.53 7.57
N ILE A 87 3.30 0.24 6.51
CA ILE A 87 4.74 0.48 6.42
C ILE A 87 4.99 1.74 5.60
N ASP A 88 5.59 2.76 6.21
CA ASP A 88 5.91 4.04 5.62
C ASP A 88 7.30 4.54 6.02
N ASP A 89 8.27 4.67 5.14
CA ASP A 89 8.22 4.39 3.70
C ASP A 89 9.15 3.19 3.37
N ALA A 90 8.65 2.27 2.60
CA ALA A 90 9.39 1.06 2.23
C ALA A 90 10.59 1.35 1.29
N SER A 91 10.54 2.43 0.49
CA SER A 91 11.69 2.86 -0.34
C SER A 91 12.89 3.23 0.51
N HIS A 92 12.65 3.91 1.65
CA HIS A 92 13.71 4.29 2.58
C HIS A 92 14.37 3.05 3.20
N LEU A 93 13.56 2.08 3.65
CA LEU A 93 14.06 0.82 4.21
C LEU A 93 14.91 0.06 3.19
N CYS A 94 14.48 -0.03 1.94
CA CYS A 94 15.24 -0.65 0.87
C CYS A 94 16.59 0.04 0.64
N LYS A 95 16.59 1.37 0.53
CA LYS A 95 17.81 2.16 0.29
C LYS A 95 18.81 2.00 1.43
N ARG A 96 18.34 2.09 2.67
CA ARG A 96 19.19 1.96 3.84
C ARG A 96 19.80 0.57 3.97
N SER A 97 19.01 -0.47 3.75
CA SER A 97 19.50 -1.85 3.74
C SER A 97 20.54 -2.08 2.65
N MET A 98 20.34 -1.51 1.46
CA MET A 98 21.34 -1.61 0.39
C MET A 98 22.68 -1.02 0.79
N LEU A 99 22.67 0.19 1.39
CA LEU A 99 23.90 0.84 1.87
C LEU A 99 24.67 -0.02 2.89
N GLU A 100 23.96 -0.64 3.84
CA GLU A 100 24.57 -1.53 4.82
C GLU A 100 25.17 -2.78 4.16
N TRP A 101 24.45 -3.39 3.22
CA TRP A 101 24.94 -4.58 2.51
C TRP A 101 26.09 -4.26 1.53
N GLU A 102 26.11 -3.09 0.92
CA GLU A 102 27.22 -2.62 0.10
C GLU A 102 28.51 -2.49 0.92
N GLN A 103 28.43 -1.99 2.15
CA GLN A 103 29.56 -1.93 3.07
C GLN A 103 30.08 -3.32 3.45
N GLN A 104 29.20 -4.31 3.56
CA GLN A 104 29.53 -5.68 3.92
C GLN A 104 30.01 -6.54 2.72
N ALA A 105 29.61 -6.16 1.52
CA ALA A 105 29.78 -6.97 0.31
C ALA A 105 31.25 -7.15 -0.13
N GLY A 106 32.14 -6.24 0.25
CA GLY A 106 33.55 -6.29 -0.18
C GLY A 106 33.67 -6.31 -1.71
N ARG A 107 34.22 -7.41 -2.24
CA ARG A 107 34.36 -7.57 -3.71
C ARG A 107 33.10 -8.13 -4.40
N ASN A 108 32.13 -8.63 -3.66
CA ASN A 108 30.92 -9.23 -4.23
C ASN A 108 29.84 -8.18 -4.49
N LYS A 109 29.93 -7.49 -5.61
CA LYS A 109 28.96 -6.43 -6.01
C LYS A 109 27.51 -6.92 -6.18
N PHE A 110 27.27 -8.23 -6.28
CA PHE A 110 25.93 -8.79 -6.44
C PHE A 110 25.24 -9.12 -5.10
N LEU A 111 26.03 -9.24 -4.02
CA LEU A 111 25.48 -9.60 -2.71
C LEU A 111 24.36 -8.68 -2.22
N PRO A 112 24.44 -7.34 -2.30
CA PRO A 112 23.37 -6.45 -1.86
C PRO A 112 22.05 -6.70 -2.59
N TYR A 113 22.10 -6.96 -3.89
CA TYR A 113 20.91 -7.23 -4.70
C TYR A 113 20.29 -8.60 -4.38
N GLN A 114 21.12 -9.60 -4.08
CA GLN A 114 20.62 -10.91 -3.63
C GLN A 114 19.95 -10.80 -2.27
N MET A 115 20.51 -10.03 -1.35
CA MET A 115 19.94 -9.78 -0.03
C MET A 115 18.63 -8.99 -0.14
N LEU A 116 18.58 -7.95 -0.98
CA LEU A 116 17.36 -7.21 -1.25
C LEU A 116 16.24 -8.13 -1.73
N ASN A 117 16.53 -8.93 -2.76
CA ASN A 117 15.57 -9.88 -3.32
C ASN A 117 15.06 -10.86 -2.26
N LYS A 118 15.99 -11.46 -1.50
CA LYS A 118 15.66 -12.41 -0.43
C LYS A 118 14.69 -11.80 0.60
N HIS A 119 14.98 -10.59 1.09
CA HIS A 119 14.16 -9.98 2.13
C HIS A 119 12.81 -9.54 1.59
N LEU A 120 12.75 -8.99 0.39
CA LEU A 120 11.47 -8.60 -0.22
C LEU A 120 10.58 -9.82 -0.48
N LEU A 121 11.12 -10.92 -0.99
CA LEU A 121 10.37 -12.18 -1.12
C LEU A 121 9.91 -12.73 0.22
N HIS A 122 10.73 -12.63 1.26
CA HIS A 122 10.35 -13.06 2.60
C HIS A 122 9.21 -12.21 3.16
N ILE A 123 9.26 -10.89 2.99
CA ILE A 123 8.17 -9.98 3.38
C ILE A 123 6.86 -10.37 2.70
N SER A 124 6.90 -10.67 1.39
CA SER A 124 5.69 -11.09 0.66
C SER A 124 5.12 -12.42 1.18
N GLY A 125 5.99 -13.35 1.57
CA GLY A 125 5.58 -14.59 2.21
C GLY A 125 4.94 -14.36 3.58
N LEU A 126 5.58 -13.57 4.44
CA LEU A 126 5.08 -13.24 5.78
C LEU A 126 3.75 -12.51 5.72
N ALA A 127 3.56 -11.58 4.77
CA ALA A 127 2.32 -10.82 4.61
C ALA A 127 1.08 -11.72 4.51
N ARG A 128 1.21 -12.89 3.88
CA ARG A 128 0.14 -13.87 3.75
C ARG A 128 -0.18 -14.62 5.05
N HIS A 129 0.73 -14.59 6.01
CA HIS A 129 0.59 -15.28 7.31
C HIS A 129 0.23 -14.35 8.46
N LEU A 130 0.22 -13.03 8.25
CA LEU A 130 -0.07 -12.06 9.31
C LEU A 130 -1.51 -12.14 9.81
N GLY A 131 -2.45 -12.64 9.02
CA GLY A 131 -3.88 -12.66 9.36
C GLY A 131 -4.53 -11.27 9.42
N VAL A 132 -3.77 -10.19 9.10
CA VAL A 132 -4.21 -8.81 9.02
C VAL A 132 -3.80 -8.22 7.67
N HIS A 133 -4.39 -7.10 7.28
CA HIS A 133 -4.00 -6.44 6.04
C HIS A 133 -2.58 -5.89 6.14
N MET A 134 -1.88 -5.79 5.01
CA MET A 134 -0.59 -5.11 4.93
C MET A 134 -0.64 -4.03 3.86
N ALA A 135 -0.21 -2.83 4.21
CA ALA A 135 -0.12 -1.70 3.29
C ALA A 135 1.29 -1.11 3.31
N MET A 136 1.82 -0.77 2.15
CA MET A 136 3.15 -0.17 2.03
C MET A 136 3.11 1.05 1.13
N THR A 137 3.82 2.11 1.55
CA THR A 137 4.10 3.24 0.67
C THR A 137 5.49 3.14 0.06
N PHE A 138 5.60 3.60 -1.17
CA PHE A 138 6.88 3.77 -1.85
C PHE A 138 6.97 5.17 -2.49
N HIS A 139 8.20 5.66 -2.63
CA HIS A 139 8.46 6.71 -3.61
C HIS A 139 8.27 6.17 -5.03
N GLU A 140 8.17 7.07 -5.97
CA GLU A 140 8.03 6.76 -7.38
C GLU A 140 9.38 6.72 -8.06
N ARG A 141 9.64 5.65 -8.81
CA ARG A 141 10.69 5.60 -9.81
C ARG A 141 10.09 5.93 -11.17
N ALA A 142 10.60 6.94 -11.83
CA ALA A 142 10.17 7.29 -13.18
C ALA A 142 10.56 6.20 -14.20
N PRO A 143 9.76 6.05 -15.29
CA PRO A 143 10.17 5.23 -16.42
C PRO A 143 11.49 5.74 -17.02
N GLY A 144 12.20 4.85 -17.69
CA GLY A 144 13.46 5.20 -18.34
C GLY A 144 13.88 4.13 -19.32
N THR A 145 15.09 4.22 -19.84
CA THR A 145 15.67 3.20 -20.72
C THR A 145 16.90 2.57 -20.06
N ASN A 146 17.14 1.28 -20.35
CA ASN A 146 18.37 0.59 -19.98
C ASN A 146 19.51 0.92 -20.97
N ALA A 147 20.68 0.33 -20.72
CA ALA A 147 21.85 0.53 -21.60
C ALA A 147 21.62 0.05 -23.05
N ASP A 148 20.69 -0.87 -23.27
CA ASP A 148 20.34 -1.43 -24.56
C ASP A 148 19.21 -0.63 -25.26
N GLY A 149 18.77 0.51 -24.67
CA GLY A 149 17.69 1.33 -25.18
C GLY A 149 16.28 0.78 -24.94
N LEU A 150 16.14 -0.30 -24.17
CA LEU A 150 14.84 -0.89 -23.85
C LEU A 150 14.15 -0.11 -22.74
N LEU A 151 12.84 0.07 -22.89
CA LEU A 151 12.00 0.73 -21.89
C LEU A 151 12.05 -0.05 -20.57
N CYS A 152 12.35 0.68 -19.50
CA CYS A 152 12.23 0.19 -18.13
C CYS A 152 11.07 0.93 -17.50
N PRO A 153 9.97 0.25 -17.18
CA PRO A 153 8.80 0.90 -16.63
C PRO A 153 9.08 1.55 -15.28
N GLY A 154 8.32 2.59 -14.98
CA GLY A 154 8.25 3.22 -13.68
C GLY A 154 7.41 2.40 -12.69
N GLY A 155 7.54 2.70 -11.42
CA GLY A 155 6.82 1.98 -10.37
C GLY A 155 7.34 2.32 -8.97
N PRO A 156 7.16 1.42 -7.99
CA PRO A 156 7.73 1.57 -6.66
C PRO A 156 9.25 1.76 -6.69
N GLU A 157 9.75 2.79 -6.00
CA GLU A 157 11.19 3.06 -5.99
C GLU A 157 11.92 2.09 -5.07
N VAL A 158 12.66 1.17 -5.69
CA VAL A 158 13.57 0.25 -5.03
C VAL A 158 14.94 0.26 -5.73
N PRO A 159 16.05 -0.06 -5.03
CA PRO A 159 17.39 -0.01 -5.61
C PRO A 159 17.61 -0.93 -6.82
N SER A 160 16.80 -1.96 -6.99
CA SER A 160 16.88 -2.90 -8.12
C SER A 160 15.73 -2.70 -9.09
N ARG A 161 16.04 -2.57 -10.41
CA ARG A 161 15.00 -2.44 -11.45
C ARG A 161 14.11 -3.68 -11.56
N ASN A 162 14.68 -4.87 -11.38
CA ASN A 162 13.90 -6.11 -11.42
C ASN A 162 12.85 -6.16 -10.32
N GLN A 163 13.11 -5.57 -9.16
CA GLN A 163 12.16 -5.53 -8.05
C GLN A 163 11.00 -4.58 -8.30
N VAL A 164 11.17 -3.56 -9.13
CA VAL A 164 10.07 -2.68 -9.56
C VAL A 164 8.94 -3.48 -10.21
N GLN A 165 9.29 -4.55 -10.95
CA GLN A 165 8.31 -5.46 -11.57
C GLN A 165 7.81 -6.54 -10.60
N THR A 166 8.63 -6.95 -9.64
CA THR A 166 8.30 -8.06 -8.74
C THR A 166 7.35 -7.64 -7.63
N ILE A 167 7.54 -6.44 -7.02
CA ILE A 167 6.69 -5.97 -5.92
C ILE A 167 5.20 -5.96 -6.29
N PRO A 168 4.76 -5.40 -7.43
CA PRO A 168 3.36 -5.42 -7.83
C PRO A 168 2.77 -6.83 -7.95
N SER A 169 3.59 -7.83 -8.30
CA SER A 169 3.11 -9.21 -8.43
C SER A 169 2.67 -9.86 -7.11
N TRP A 170 3.08 -9.32 -5.98
CA TRP A 170 2.68 -9.81 -4.65
C TRP A 170 1.40 -9.17 -4.15
N CYS A 171 1.14 -7.95 -4.61
CA CYS A 171 0.06 -7.11 -4.10
C CYS A 171 -1.27 -7.49 -4.72
N ASP A 172 -2.32 -7.34 -3.95
CA ASP A 172 -3.69 -7.43 -4.46
C ASP A 172 -4.10 -6.11 -5.11
N LEU A 173 -3.54 -5.00 -4.61
CA LEU A 173 -3.69 -3.67 -5.18
C LEU A 173 -2.33 -2.97 -5.22
N ASN A 174 -1.89 -2.54 -6.41
CA ASN A 174 -0.70 -1.73 -6.60
C ASN A 174 -1.03 -0.51 -7.47
N VAL A 175 -1.09 0.67 -6.86
CA VAL A 175 -1.57 1.89 -7.50
C VAL A 175 -0.56 3.03 -7.41
N ARG A 176 -0.57 3.87 -8.44
CA ARG A 176 0.22 5.09 -8.50
C ARG A 176 -0.60 6.29 -8.04
N ALA A 177 -0.18 6.95 -6.97
CA ALA A 177 -0.80 8.17 -6.47
C ALA A 177 -0.41 9.38 -7.34
N MET A 178 -1.40 10.05 -7.91
CA MET A 178 -1.24 11.21 -8.77
C MET A 178 -2.09 12.37 -8.29
N VAL A 179 -1.72 13.57 -8.67
CA VAL A 179 -2.61 14.74 -8.61
C VAL A 179 -3.19 14.96 -9.99
N ASP A 180 -4.50 14.98 -10.07
CA ASP A 180 -5.21 15.35 -11.29
C ASP A 180 -6.16 16.51 -10.96
N ALA A 181 -5.96 17.64 -11.61
CA ALA A 181 -6.76 18.84 -11.37
C ALA A 181 -8.25 18.66 -11.70
N THR A 182 -8.60 17.62 -12.48
CA THR A 182 -9.97 17.26 -12.79
C THR A 182 -10.66 16.46 -11.66
N TYR A 183 -9.90 16.07 -10.65
CA TYR A 183 -10.39 15.37 -9.46
C TYR A 183 -9.93 16.12 -8.19
N PRO A 184 -10.49 17.29 -7.92
CA PRO A 184 -10.13 18.06 -6.74
C PRO A 184 -10.69 17.38 -5.50
N ASP A 185 -9.86 16.60 -4.82
CA ASP A 185 -10.15 16.13 -3.48
C ASP A 185 -9.11 16.75 -2.53
N PRO A 186 -9.54 17.63 -1.58
CA PRO A 186 -8.61 18.28 -0.67
C PRO A 186 -7.94 17.30 0.34
N TRP A 187 -8.49 16.10 0.50
CA TRP A 187 -8.11 15.18 1.57
C TRP A 187 -7.16 14.06 1.12
N PHE A 188 -7.32 13.58 -0.14
CA PHE A 188 -6.61 12.42 -0.67
C PHE A 188 -5.80 12.77 -1.92
N PRO A 189 -4.93 11.87 -2.42
CA PRO A 189 -4.41 11.99 -3.76
C PRO A 189 -5.57 12.23 -4.72
N GLY A 190 -5.44 13.13 -5.69
CA GLY A 190 -6.52 13.42 -6.62
C GLY A 190 -7.03 12.16 -7.31
N VAL A 191 -6.10 11.27 -7.72
CA VAL A 191 -6.44 9.97 -8.32
C VAL A 191 -5.39 8.90 -8.01
N TYR A 192 -5.83 7.66 -8.06
CA TYR A 192 -4.99 6.49 -8.27
C TYR A 192 -5.00 6.07 -9.74
N TYR A 193 -3.82 6.01 -10.31
CA TYR A 193 -3.63 5.47 -11.63
C TYR A 193 -3.41 3.96 -11.52
N CYS A 194 -4.22 3.20 -12.28
CA CYS A 194 -4.13 1.75 -12.34
C CYS A 194 -4.47 1.29 -13.76
N ASP A 195 -3.45 1.00 -14.56
CA ASP A 195 -3.58 0.47 -15.90
C ASP A 195 -2.55 -0.63 -16.11
N PRO A 196 -2.94 -1.92 -15.98
CA PRO A 196 -2.00 -3.03 -16.12
C PRO A 196 -1.50 -3.20 -17.57
N THR A 197 -2.09 -2.48 -18.54
CA THR A 197 -1.67 -2.52 -19.95
C THR A 197 -0.71 -1.38 -20.31
N ASP A 198 -0.45 -0.44 -19.39
CA ASP A 198 0.47 0.66 -19.61
C ASP A 198 1.93 0.15 -19.60
N PRO A 199 2.67 0.29 -20.72
CA PRO A 199 4.05 -0.14 -20.77
C PRO A 199 5.00 0.75 -19.97
N GLU A 200 4.59 1.98 -19.63
CA GLU A 200 5.43 2.94 -18.91
C GLU A 200 5.31 2.78 -17.39
N TRP A 201 4.19 2.29 -16.86
CA TRP A 201 3.95 2.25 -15.42
C TRP A 201 3.44 0.88 -14.97
N ILE A 202 4.06 0.35 -13.91
CA ILE A 202 3.66 -0.93 -13.34
C ILE A 202 2.61 -0.69 -12.26
N THR A 203 1.38 -0.98 -12.61
CA THR A 203 0.23 -0.97 -11.71
C THR A 203 -0.54 -2.27 -11.84
N GLY A 204 -1.41 -2.57 -10.89
CA GLY A 204 -2.24 -3.77 -10.95
C GLY A 204 -3.32 -3.78 -9.87
N ASP A 205 -4.44 -4.36 -10.22
CA ASP A 205 -5.59 -4.52 -9.35
C ASP A 205 -6.19 -5.92 -9.54
N ARG A 206 -5.95 -6.80 -8.57
CA ARG A 206 -6.58 -8.14 -8.51
C ARG A 206 -8.00 -8.07 -7.99
N LEU A 207 -8.40 -6.95 -7.41
CA LEU A 207 -9.75 -6.74 -6.87
C LEU A 207 -10.75 -6.44 -8.00
N GLY A 208 -10.25 -6.00 -9.16
CA GLY A 208 -11.05 -5.76 -10.36
C GLY A 208 -11.95 -4.52 -10.28
N VAL A 209 -11.64 -3.56 -9.43
CA VAL A 209 -12.48 -2.39 -9.16
C VAL A 209 -11.89 -1.07 -9.65
N CYS A 210 -10.59 -1.00 -9.88
CA CYS A 210 -9.94 0.20 -10.35
C CYS A 210 -10.21 0.43 -11.85
N SER A 211 -10.62 1.63 -12.20
CA SER A 211 -10.49 2.16 -13.56
C SER A 211 -9.09 2.73 -13.76
N ARG A 212 -8.74 3.09 -15.00
CA ARG A 212 -7.45 3.72 -15.31
C ARG A 212 -7.13 4.92 -14.42
N LYS A 213 -8.14 5.70 -14.06
CA LYS A 213 -8.07 6.76 -13.06
C LYS A 213 -9.22 6.59 -12.09
N THR A 214 -8.90 6.16 -10.89
CA THR A 214 -9.86 5.96 -9.81
C THR A 214 -9.65 7.08 -8.78
N PRO A 215 -10.70 7.66 -8.18
CA PRO A 215 -10.54 8.59 -7.07
C PRO A 215 -9.58 8.05 -6.02
N GLY A 216 -8.69 8.90 -5.52
CA GLY A 216 -7.63 8.53 -4.59
C GLY A 216 -8.15 8.21 -3.19
N ASN A 217 -8.80 7.06 -3.05
CA ASN A 217 -9.37 6.60 -1.78
C ASN A 217 -9.30 5.07 -1.70
N ILE A 218 -8.26 4.56 -1.03
CA ILE A 218 -8.04 3.11 -0.86
C ILE A 218 -9.22 2.45 -0.15
N ARG A 219 -9.82 3.12 0.82
CA ARG A 219 -10.97 2.59 1.55
C ARG A 219 -12.14 2.28 0.62
N GLU A 220 -12.48 3.22 -0.27
CA GLU A 220 -13.58 3.03 -1.21
C GLU A 220 -13.24 1.97 -2.28
N ILE A 221 -11.98 1.87 -2.69
CA ILE A 221 -11.52 0.81 -3.59
C ILE A 221 -11.72 -0.56 -2.94
N LEU A 222 -11.27 -0.73 -1.70
CA LEU A 222 -11.44 -1.98 -0.97
C LEU A 222 -12.92 -2.30 -0.72
N ARG A 223 -13.72 -1.28 -0.45
CA ARG A 223 -15.17 -1.41 -0.28
C ARG A 223 -15.86 -1.88 -1.55
N ALA A 224 -15.53 -1.28 -2.68
CA ALA A 224 -16.11 -1.62 -3.98
C ALA A 224 -15.70 -3.02 -4.47
N SER A 225 -14.67 -3.61 -3.89
CA SER A 225 -14.10 -4.86 -4.40
C SER A 225 -15.04 -6.06 -4.28
N ASN A 226 -16.07 -6.02 -3.46
CA ASN A 226 -17.01 -7.15 -3.23
C ASN A 226 -16.29 -8.51 -3.10
N SER A 227 -15.00 -8.48 -2.79
CA SER A 227 -14.08 -9.60 -2.93
C SER A 227 -14.03 -10.52 -1.72
N GLY A 228 -15.03 -10.44 -0.82
CA GLY A 228 -15.07 -11.25 0.40
C GLY A 228 -14.00 -10.88 1.44
N TYR A 229 -13.25 -9.81 1.23
CA TYR A 229 -12.33 -9.28 2.23
C TYR A 229 -13.10 -8.82 3.46
N ASN A 230 -12.65 -9.22 4.64
CA ASN A 230 -13.30 -8.83 5.88
C ASN A 230 -13.02 -7.35 6.20
N LEU A 231 -13.84 -6.50 5.62
CA LEU A 231 -13.77 -5.05 5.84
C LEU A 231 -14.12 -4.67 7.29
N SER A 232 -14.75 -5.56 8.07
CA SER A 232 -15.04 -5.29 9.49
C SER A 232 -13.78 -5.16 10.34
N ARG A 233 -12.64 -5.73 9.89
CA ARG A 233 -11.33 -5.52 10.51
C ARG A 233 -10.71 -4.16 10.16
N ILE A 234 -11.20 -3.49 9.13
CA ILE A 234 -10.79 -2.12 8.76
C ILE A 234 -11.42 -1.09 9.70
N GLY A 235 -11.86 -1.49 10.78
CA GLY A 235 -12.25 -0.94 12.04
C GLY A 235 -12.92 0.40 12.16
N GLY A 236 -13.89 0.45 13.05
CA GLY A 236 -14.35 1.66 13.76
C GLY A 236 -15.39 2.50 13.07
N LEU A 237 -15.86 2.13 11.88
CA LEU A 237 -17.09 2.67 11.35
C LEU A 237 -18.13 1.55 11.34
N GLU A 238 -19.07 1.62 12.24
CA GLU A 238 -20.38 1.11 11.94
C GLU A 238 -20.72 1.66 10.56
N TRP A 239 -20.62 0.81 9.57
CA TRP A 239 -21.16 1.10 8.26
C TRP A 239 -22.63 1.38 8.53
N GLN A 240 -23.07 2.59 8.27
CA GLN A 240 -24.47 2.82 8.09
C GLN A 240 -24.81 1.99 6.85
N ASP A 241 -25.47 0.87 7.06
CA ASP A 241 -25.96 -0.02 6.00
C ASP A 241 -26.68 0.78 4.91
N ASP A 242 -27.28 1.89 5.28
CA ASP A 242 -27.96 2.88 4.47
C ASP A 242 -27.09 3.44 3.33
N VAL A 243 -25.81 3.71 3.57
CA VAL A 243 -24.92 4.28 2.52
C VAL A 243 -24.53 3.22 1.49
N ALA A 244 -24.30 1.98 1.93
CA ALA A 244 -24.01 0.87 1.01
C ALA A 244 -25.24 0.55 0.16
N GLU A 245 -26.43 0.59 0.76
CA GLU A 245 -27.70 0.34 0.09
C GLU A 245 -28.04 1.48 -0.89
N GLN A 246 -27.79 2.73 -0.53
CA GLN A 246 -27.96 3.88 -1.43
C GLN A 246 -27.02 3.81 -2.62
N ILE A 247 -25.73 3.46 -2.43
CA ILE A 247 -24.78 3.26 -3.55
C ILE A 247 -25.25 2.12 -4.44
N ALA A 248 -25.69 1.00 -3.87
CA ALA A 248 -26.20 -0.13 -4.63
C ALA A 248 -27.46 0.24 -5.45
N GLN A 249 -28.37 1.03 -4.87
CA GLN A 249 -29.57 1.52 -5.55
C GLN A 249 -29.24 2.48 -6.71
N GLU A 250 -28.30 3.41 -6.51
CA GLU A 250 -27.84 4.32 -7.57
C GLU A 250 -27.13 3.57 -8.71
N MET A 251 -26.36 2.53 -8.39
CA MET A 251 -25.75 1.67 -9.40
C MET A 251 -26.82 0.87 -10.16
N ALA A 252 -27.81 0.34 -9.48
CA ALA A 252 -28.94 -0.36 -10.11
C ALA A 252 -29.79 0.57 -11.00
N ALA A 253 -29.84 1.87 -10.67
CA ALA A 253 -30.50 2.90 -11.48
C ALA A 253 -29.68 3.34 -12.72
N GLY A 254 -28.55 2.68 -13.01
CA GLY A 254 -27.69 2.95 -14.17
C GLY A 254 -26.67 4.06 -13.97
N SER A 255 -26.50 4.55 -12.75
CA SER A 255 -25.38 5.45 -12.41
C SER A 255 -24.07 4.67 -12.43
N SER A 256 -22.99 5.26 -12.98
CA SER A 256 -21.66 4.68 -12.79
C SER A 256 -21.31 4.68 -11.31
N ALA A 257 -20.50 3.74 -10.85
CA ALA A 257 -20.05 3.68 -9.45
C ALA A 257 -19.51 5.03 -8.93
N LYS A 258 -18.89 5.81 -9.82
CA LYS A 258 -18.40 7.17 -9.54
C LYS A 258 -19.53 8.16 -9.25
N GLN A 259 -20.61 8.11 -10.00
CA GLN A 259 -21.75 9.00 -9.82
C GLN A 259 -22.55 8.63 -8.56
N ALA A 260 -22.63 7.33 -8.25
CA ALA A 260 -23.28 6.85 -7.04
C ALA A 260 -22.56 7.34 -5.77
N VAL A 261 -21.23 7.26 -5.74
CA VAL A 261 -20.41 7.74 -4.59
C VAL A 261 -20.46 9.25 -4.44
N THR A 262 -20.61 10.02 -5.52
CA THR A 262 -20.65 11.50 -5.45
C THR A 262 -22.00 12.03 -4.96
N LYS A 263 -23.07 11.24 -5.04
CA LYS A 263 -24.42 11.64 -4.63
C LYS A 263 -24.78 11.27 -3.18
N VAL A 264 -24.01 10.41 -2.57
CA VAL A 264 -24.12 9.95 -1.18
C VAL A 264 -23.05 10.61 -0.31
#